data_7d370d7a3187d4ff5fb69555182bd309
#
_entry.id   7d370d7a3187d4ff5fb69555182bd309
#
_cell.length_a   1.000
_cell.length_b   1.000
_cell.length_c   1.000
_cell.angle_alpha   90.00
_cell.angle_beta   90.00
_cell.angle_gamma   90.00
#
_symmetry.space_group_name_H-M   'P 1'
#
loop_
_entity.id
_entity.type
_entity.pdbx_description
1 polymer ?
#
loop_
_entity_poly.entity_id
_entity_poly.type
_entity_poly.pdbx_seq_one_letter_code
_entity_poly.pdbx_strand_id
1 'polypeptide(L)'
;MMALLLIFIPSKNSILEVFRLTDEPNIIIKGNFGMSLTIDLSYADAKFIEWLNEEKSPYPLLMVDPDLLERSPTLVKVIKAKNIPIGLLGRNSDFYEVNPSQLEKDISTFNSIMKQSPLWFRTRDYVFLPDVTKVLWKEQINMLAASKILSDSKDLKLSKGDIISIPYHQEERLPLKEIDRLIQNNSFQPIEETIFGYSVKTKKTP
;
A
#
# COMPACT_ATOMS: atom_id res chain seq x y z
N MET A 1 1.06 -6.93 -54.06
CA MET A 1 2.00 -6.97 -52.93
C MET A 1 1.22 -6.61 -51.67
N MET A 2 0.80 -7.61 -50.90
CA MET A 2 -0.07 -7.45 -49.73
C MET A 2 0.81 -7.39 -48.48
N ALA A 3 0.87 -6.25 -47.82
CA ALA A 3 1.64 -6.05 -46.60
C ALA A 3 0.88 -6.70 -45.44
N LEU A 4 1.44 -7.76 -44.84
CA LEU A 4 0.96 -8.38 -43.61
C LEU A 4 1.32 -7.45 -42.45
N LEU A 5 0.33 -6.74 -41.93
CA LEU A 5 0.42 -6.02 -40.66
C LEU A 5 0.39 -7.10 -39.53
N LEU A 6 1.57 -7.48 -39.04
CA LEU A 6 1.71 -8.24 -37.81
C LEU A 6 1.31 -7.31 -36.63
N ILE A 7 0.06 -7.46 -36.17
CA ILE A 7 -0.38 -6.87 -34.91
C ILE A 7 0.30 -7.68 -33.79
N PHE A 8 1.35 -7.12 -33.20
CA PHE A 8 1.91 -7.63 -31.96
C PHE A 8 0.87 -7.41 -30.87
N ILE A 9 0.08 -8.45 -30.57
CA ILE A 9 -0.71 -8.51 -29.34
C ILE A 9 0.28 -8.92 -28.24
N PRO A 10 0.64 -8.03 -27.29
CA PRO A 10 1.48 -8.45 -26.17
C PRO A 10 0.77 -9.59 -25.45
N SER A 11 1.49 -10.69 -25.22
CA SER A 11 0.94 -11.82 -24.47
C SER A 11 0.48 -11.32 -23.09
N LYS A 12 -0.60 -11.89 -22.56
CA LYS A 12 -1.11 -11.53 -21.21
C LYS A 12 -0.01 -11.53 -20.13
N ASN A 13 1.02 -12.36 -20.31
CA ASN A 13 2.16 -12.47 -19.41
C ASN A 13 3.08 -11.23 -19.40
N SER A 14 3.23 -10.51 -20.53
CA SER A 14 4.13 -9.35 -20.57
C SER A 14 3.57 -8.11 -19.84
N ILE A 15 2.23 -8.00 -19.72
CA ILE A 15 1.62 -6.91 -18.93
C ILE A 15 1.71 -7.22 -17.44
N LEU A 16 1.68 -8.48 -17.06
CA LEU A 16 1.75 -8.95 -15.69
C LEU A 16 3.16 -8.84 -15.08
N GLU A 17 4.21 -8.96 -15.91
CA GLU A 17 5.60 -8.76 -15.49
C GLU A 17 5.91 -7.32 -15.06
N VAL A 18 5.16 -6.33 -15.55
CA VAL A 18 5.34 -4.90 -15.19
C VAL A 18 5.04 -4.62 -13.71
N PHE A 19 4.25 -5.45 -13.04
CA PHE A 19 3.88 -5.29 -11.64
C PHE A 19 4.72 -6.11 -10.66
N ARG A 20 5.55 -7.03 -11.16
CA ARG A 20 6.53 -7.73 -10.32
C ARG A 20 7.79 -6.89 -10.20
N LEU A 21 8.13 -6.53 -8.97
CA LEU A 21 9.30 -5.72 -8.66
C LEU A 21 10.59 -6.54 -8.59
N THR A 22 10.47 -7.85 -8.49
CA THR A 22 11.59 -8.77 -8.30
C THR A 22 11.32 -10.06 -9.08
N ASP A 23 12.39 -10.75 -9.51
CA ASP A 23 12.30 -12.06 -10.18
C ASP A 23 11.99 -13.19 -9.19
N GLU A 24 12.12 -12.90 -7.88
CA GLU A 24 11.85 -13.81 -6.78
C GLU A 24 10.94 -13.14 -5.75
N PRO A 25 10.22 -13.90 -4.90
CA PRO A 25 9.38 -13.34 -3.85
C PRO A 25 10.23 -12.67 -2.76
N ASN A 26 10.44 -11.38 -2.90
CA ASN A 26 11.19 -10.56 -1.94
C ASN A 26 10.28 -9.61 -1.17
N ILE A 27 10.66 -9.33 0.08
CA ILE A 27 9.99 -8.35 0.94
C ILE A 27 10.67 -7.00 0.75
N ILE A 28 9.92 -5.99 0.37
CA ILE A 28 10.42 -4.63 0.22
C ILE A 28 10.36 -3.96 1.58
N ILE A 29 11.53 -3.58 2.11
CA ILE A 29 11.68 -2.95 3.42
C ILE A 29 12.02 -1.46 3.26
N LYS A 30 12.78 -1.12 2.22
CA LYS A 30 13.32 0.21 1.97
C LYS A 30 13.43 0.46 0.47
N GLY A 31 13.22 1.71 0.05
CA GLY A 31 13.50 2.13 -1.33
C GLY A 31 14.89 2.74 -1.48
N ASN A 32 15.15 3.33 -2.65
CA ASN A 32 16.42 3.96 -3.00
C ASN A 32 16.32 5.49 -3.11
N PHE A 33 15.11 6.04 -3.10
CA PHE A 33 14.85 7.45 -3.37
C PHE A 33 13.96 8.01 -2.26
N GLY A 34 13.89 9.31 -2.10
CA GLY A 34 12.99 10.02 -1.19
C GLY A 34 12.60 9.29 0.09
N MET A 35 11.37 9.44 0.51
CA MET A 35 10.75 8.75 1.66
C MET A 35 9.26 8.60 1.42
N SER A 36 8.66 7.52 1.91
CA SER A 36 7.22 7.30 1.83
C SER A 36 6.60 7.07 3.20
N LEU A 37 5.36 7.52 3.34
CA LEU A 37 4.54 7.28 4.51
C LEU A 37 3.45 6.26 4.18
N THR A 38 3.26 5.29 5.06
CA THR A 38 2.15 4.34 5.01
C THR A 38 1.38 4.36 6.33
N ILE A 39 0.07 4.15 6.27
CA ILE A 39 -0.80 4.10 7.46
C ILE A 39 -1.55 2.78 7.43
N ASP A 40 -1.40 1.98 8.49
CA ASP A 40 -2.01 0.66 8.60
C ASP A 40 -3.34 0.76 9.34
N LEU A 41 -4.45 0.46 8.65
CA LEU A 41 -5.82 0.68 9.11
C LEU A 41 -6.58 -0.63 9.27
N SER A 42 -7.00 -0.98 10.49
CA SER A 42 -8.07 -1.94 10.75
C SER A 42 -9.28 -1.28 11.42
N TYR A 43 -9.17 0.00 11.71
CA TYR A 43 -10.21 0.85 12.28
C TYR A 43 -10.10 2.26 11.71
N ALA A 44 -11.24 2.89 11.43
CA ALA A 44 -11.34 4.30 11.07
C ALA A 44 -12.62 4.88 11.68
N ASP A 45 -12.46 5.88 12.53
CA ASP A 45 -13.57 6.66 13.08
C ASP A 45 -13.94 7.84 12.16
N ALA A 46 -14.99 8.57 12.55
CA ALA A 46 -15.43 9.72 11.77
C ALA A 46 -14.35 10.80 11.65
N LYS A 47 -13.52 10.98 12.70
CA LYS A 47 -12.43 11.98 12.72
C LYS A 47 -11.32 11.61 11.73
N PHE A 48 -10.98 10.33 11.63
CA PHE A 48 -10.01 9.86 10.64
C PHE A 48 -10.53 10.06 9.21
N ILE A 49 -11.81 9.75 8.97
CA ILE A 49 -12.43 9.91 7.64
C ILE A 49 -12.50 11.39 7.25
N GLU A 50 -12.83 12.27 8.20
CA GLU A 50 -12.84 13.72 8.00
C GLU A 50 -11.43 14.23 7.69
N TRP A 51 -10.44 13.88 8.52
CA TRP A 51 -9.03 14.19 8.28
C TRP A 51 -8.59 13.74 6.88
N LEU A 52 -8.87 12.49 6.50
CA LEU A 52 -8.49 11.97 5.19
C LEU A 52 -9.18 12.73 4.04
N ASN A 53 -10.40 13.22 4.27
CA ASN A 53 -11.13 14.04 3.31
C ASN A 53 -10.57 15.45 3.16
N GLU A 54 -9.91 16.00 4.18
CA GLU A 54 -9.26 17.31 4.14
C GLU A 54 -7.84 17.23 3.57
N GLU A 55 -7.16 16.08 3.70
CA GLU A 55 -5.80 15.87 3.22
C GLU A 55 -5.64 16.12 1.70
N LYS A 56 -4.43 16.53 1.31
CA LYS A 56 -4.04 16.82 -0.07
C LYS A 56 -2.96 15.86 -0.56
N SER A 57 -2.94 15.63 -1.87
CA SER A 57 -1.86 14.87 -2.51
C SER A 57 -0.47 15.55 -2.30
N PRO A 58 0.61 14.78 -2.11
CA PRO A 58 0.63 13.30 -2.16
C PRO A 58 0.06 12.65 -0.90
N TYR A 59 -0.85 11.69 -1.10
CA TYR A 59 -1.42 10.95 0.02
C TYR A 59 -0.47 9.86 0.51
N PRO A 60 -0.48 9.52 1.82
CA PRO A 60 0.15 8.31 2.30
C PRO A 60 -0.51 7.07 1.67
N LEU A 61 0.25 5.98 1.50
CA LEU A 61 -0.33 4.70 1.13
C LEU A 61 -1.10 4.14 2.33
N LEU A 62 -2.40 3.90 2.16
CA LEU A 62 -3.22 3.27 3.18
C LEU A 62 -3.17 1.75 3.01
N MET A 63 -2.63 1.05 3.99
CA MET A 63 -2.73 -0.41 4.10
C MET A 63 -4.02 -0.70 4.86
N VAL A 64 -5.05 -1.23 4.17
CA VAL A 64 -6.41 -1.30 4.73
C VAL A 64 -6.87 -2.74 4.89
N ASP A 65 -7.36 -3.04 6.10
CA ASP A 65 -7.98 -4.33 6.43
C ASP A 65 -9.27 -4.55 5.61
N PRO A 66 -9.48 -5.72 4.98
CA PRO A 66 -10.68 -6.02 4.22
C PRO A 66 -11.98 -5.91 5.04
N ASP A 67 -11.96 -6.33 6.31
CA ASP A 67 -13.13 -6.22 7.19
C ASP A 67 -13.49 -4.74 7.45
N LEU A 68 -12.49 -3.84 7.47
CA LEU A 68 -12.74 -2.40 7.56
C LEU A 68 -13.39 -1.87 6.28
N LEU A 69 -12.93 -2.31 5.11
CA LEU A 69 -13.55 -1.91 3.84
C LEU A 69 -15.02 -2.32 3.76
N GLU A 70 -15.37 -3.54 4.23
CA GLU A 70 -16.75 -4.02 4.25
C GLU A 70 -17.65 -3.18 5.15
N ARG A 71 -17.20 -2.89 6.38
CA ARG A 71 -18.02 -2.18 7.38
C ARG A 71 -17.98 -0.66 7.28
N SER A 72 -17.13 -0.07 6.41
CA SER A 72 -16.98 1.38 6.27
C SER A 72 -17.15 1.88 4.82
N PRO A 73 -18.38 1.84 4.26
CA PRO A 73 -18.65 2.34 2.90
C PRO A 73 -18.25 3.82 2.72
N THR A 74 -18.34 4.62 3.79
CA THR A 74 -17.95 6.03 3.77
C THR A 74 -16.45 6.19 3.53
N LEU A 75 -15.61 5.40 4.20
CA LEU A 75 -14.17 5.37 3.94
C LEU A 75 -13.87 4.97 2.50
N VAL A 76 -14.51 3.91 2.01
CA VAL A 76 -14.36 3.44 0.62
C VAL A 76 -14.72 4.55 -0.38
N LYS A 77 -15.80 5.30 -0.12
CA LYS A 77 -16.21 6.42 -0.96
C LYS A 77 -15.15 7.52 -1.02
N VAL A 78 -14.57 7.90 0.12
CA VAL A 78 -13.51 8.92 0.19
C VAL A 78 -12.26 8.45 -0.55
N ILE A 79 -11.81 7.22 -0.30
CA ILE A 79 -10.65 6.63 -0.97
C ILE A 79 -10.81 6.69 -2.50
N LYS A 80 -11.96 6.25 -3.01
CA LYS A 80 -12.24 6.24 -4.45
C LYS A 80 -12.37 7.65 -5.04
N ALA A 81 -13.07 8.55 -4.37
CA ALA A 81 -13.31 9.91 -4.87
C ALA A 81 -12.02 10.72 -4.98
N LYS A 82 -11.06 10.48 -4.09
CA LYS A 82 -9.77 11.19 -4.04
C LYS A 82 -8.62 10.43 -4.69
N ASN A 83 -8.86 9.21 -5.21
CA ASN A 83 -7.83 8.31 -5.74
C ASN A 83 -6.68 8.09 -4.75
N ILE A 84 -7.00 7.86 -3.49
CA ILE A 84 -6.00 7.61 -2.45
C ILE A 84 -5.36 6.25 -2.70
N PRO A 85 -4.02 6.14 -2.71
CA PRO A 85 -3.34 4.87 -2.91
C PRO A 85 -3.64 3.92 -1.76
N ILE A 86 -3.97 2.67 -2.09
CA ILE A 86 -4.29 1.66 -1.09
C ILE A 86 -3.59 0.33 -1.37
N GLY A 87 -3.25 -0.38 -0.29
CA GLY A 87 -2.81 -1.75 -0.27
C GLY A 87 -3.64 -2.58 0.71
N LEU A 88 -3.43 -3.87 0.71
CA LEU A 88 -4.11 -4.83 1.58
C LEU A 88 -3.32 -4.98 2.90
N LEU A 89 -3.93 -4.60 4.03
CA LEU A 89 -3.45 -4.95 5.35
C LEU A 89 -4.02 -6.32 5.73
N GLY A 90 -3.16 -7.31 5.75
CA GLY A 90 -3.51 -8.65 6.23
C GLY A 90 -3.61 -8.72 7.76
N ARG A 91 -3.91 -9.89 8.26
CA ARG A 91 -3.92 -10.22 9.69
C ARG A 91 -2.49 -10.47 10.18
N ASN A 92 -2.33 -10.82 11.45
CA ASN A 92 -1.04 -11.29 11.97
C ASN A 92 -0.65 -12.61 11.27
N SER A 93 0.63 -12.88 11.21
CA SER A 93 1.17 -14.08 10.55
C SER A 93 0.66 -15.38 11.14
N ASP A 94 0.57 -15.48 12.48
CA ASP A 94 0.05 -16.64 13.21
C ASP A 94 -1.40 -16.98 12.82
N PHE A 95 -2.21 -15.97 12.51
CA PHE A 95 -3.58 -16.19 12.03
C PHE A 95 -3.62 -16.93 10.69
N TYR A 96 -2.73 -16.59 9.76
CA TYR A 96 -2.63 -17.26 8.47
C TYR A 96 -2.01 -18.66 8.56
N GLU A 97 -1.14 -18.89 9.54
CA GLU A 97 -0.60 -20.22 9.82
C GLU A 97 -1.72 -21.21 10.18
N VAL A 98 -2.65 -20.78 11.05
CA VAL A 98 -3.80 -21.59 11.48
C VAL A 98 -4.92 -21.61 10.44
N ASN A 99 -5.06 -20.56 9.64
CA ASN A 99 -6.11 -20.38 8.64
C ASN A 99 -5.55 -20.08 7.24
N PRO A 100 -4.90 -21.03 6.55
CA PRO A 100 -4.19 -20.76 5.29
C PRO A 100 -5.07 -20.20 4.16
N SER A 101 -6.35 -20.58 4.10
CA SER A 101 -7.30 -20.10 3.09
C SER A 101 -7.82 -18.67 3.33
N GLN A 102 -7.50 -18.07 4.48
CA GLN A 102 -8.01 -16.74 4.80
C GLN A 102 -7.39 -15.64 3.94
N LEU A 103 -6.12 -15.78 3.57
CA LEU A 103 -5.46 -14.80 2.70
C LEU A 103 -6.16 -14.66 1.35
N GLU A 104 -6.55 -15.77 0.73
CA GLU A 104 -7.29 -15.75 -0.54
C GLU A 104 -8.66 -15.07 -0.39
N LYS A 105 -9.33 -15.27 0.75
CA LYS A 105 -10.59 -14.57 1.07
C LYS A 105 -10.36 -13.07 1.27
N ASP A 106 -9.34 -12.68 2.02
CA ASP A 106 -8.99 -11.28 2.26
C ASP A 106 -8.69 -10.56 0.94
N ILE A 107 -7.94 -11.19 0.02
CA ILE A 107 -7.68 -10.68 -1.33
C ILE A 107 -8.99 -10.57 -2.13
N SER A 108 -9.84 -11.59 -2.09
CA SER A 108 -11.12 -11.60 -2.81
C SER A 108 -12.05 -10.50 -2.31
N THR A 109 -12.15 -10.30 -0.99
CA THR A 109 -12.93 -9.23 -0.38
C THR A 109 -12.43 -7.85 -0.83
N PHE A 110 -11.12 -7.62 -0.74
CA PHE A 110 -10.51 -6.38 -1.22
C PHE A 110 -10.85 -6.12 -2.70
N ASN A 111 -10.66 -7.12 -3.57
CA ASN A 111 -10.94 -7.03 -5.00
C ASN A 111 -12.41 -6.72 -5.28
N SER A 112 -13.32 -7.34 -4.54
CA SER A 112 -14.76 -7.15 -4.71
C SER A 112 -15.21 -5.73 -4.39
N ILE A 113 -14.63 -5.12 -3.34
CA ILE A 113 -14.99 -3.78 -2.86
C ILE A 113 -14.28 -2.70 -3.69
N MET A 114 -12.96 -2.84 -3.89
CA MET A 114 -12.17 -1.82 -4.57
C MET A 114 -12.24 -1.91 -6.09
N LYS A 115 -12.68 -3.05 -6.66
CA LYS A 115 -12.73 -3.34 -8.10
C LYS A 115 -11.36 -3.34 -8.77
N GLN A 116 -10.34 -3.63 -7.99
CA GLN A 116 -8.94 -3.78 -8.43
C GLN A 116 -8.20 -4.69 -7.47
N SER A 117 -7.14 -5.36 -7.93
CA SER A 117 -6.24 -6.12 -7.08
C SER A 117 -5.32 -5.19 -6.29
N PRO A 118 -4.97 -5.52 -5.03
CA PRO A 118 -3.99 -4.76 -4.29
C PRO A 118 -2.60 -4.94 -4.92
N LEU A 119 -1.87 -3.85 -5.11
CA LEU A 119 -0.48 -3.91 -5.56
C LEU A 119 0.46 -4.26 -4.38
N TRP A 120 0.07 -3.89 -3.18
CA TRP A 120 0.83 -3.98 -1.95
C TRP A 120 0.09 -4.80 -0.90
N PHE A 121 0.83 -5.65 -0.19
CA PHE A 121 0.35 -6.43 0.96
C PHE A 121 1.31 -6.26 2.13
N ARG A 122 0.75 -6.18 3.34
CA ARG A 122 1.47 -6.17 4.62
C ARG A 122 0.69 -6.94 5.66
N THR A 123 1.35 -7.75 6.50
CA THR A 123 0.78 -8.29 7.73
C THR A 123 0.87 -7.26 8.85
N ARG A 124 -0.01 -7.33 9.84
CA ARG A 124 -0.01 -6.38 10.98
C ARG A 124 1.24 -6.49 11.85
N ASP A 125 1.86 -7.66 11.88
CA ASP A 125 3.09 -7.96 12.62
C ASP A 125 4.37 -7.87 11.75
N TYR A 126 4.22 -7.51 10.46
CA TYR A 126 5.32 -7.39 9.49
C TYR A 126 6.08 -8.71 9.22
N VAL A 127 5.50 -9.85 9.58
CA VAL A 127 6.05 -11.19 9.37
C VAL A 127 5.37 -11.85 8.16
N PHE A 128 6.18 -12.36 7.22
CA PHE A 128 5.69 -13.00 5.99
C PHE A 128 6.09 -14.47 5.99
N LEU A 129 5.12 -15.35 6.25
CA LEU A 129 5.32 -16.79 6.24
C LEU A 129 5.49 -17.31 4.79
N PRO A 130 6.20 -18.45 4.61
CA PRO A 130 6.44 -19.01 3.28
C PRO A 130 5.15 -19.27 2.48
N ASP A 131 4.07 -19.75 3.11
CA ASP A 131 2.82 -20.02 2.41
C ASP A 131 2.07 -18.74 2.05
N VAL A 132 2.09 -17.72 2.90
CA VAL A 132 1.61 -16.36 2.57
C VAL A 132 2.38 -15.82 1.36
N THR A 133 3.71 -15.93 1.38
CA THR A 133 4.59 -15.50 0.28
C THR A 133 4.25 -16.18 -1.04
N LYS A 134 4.00 -17.49 -1.04
CA LYS A 134 3.61 -18.24 -2.26
C LYS A 134 2.29 -17.75 -2.85
N VAL A 135 1.27 -17.53 -2.01
CA VAL A 135 -0.03 -17.02 -2.45
C VAL A 135 0.13 -15.63 -3.05
N LEU A 136 0.80 -14.71 -2.36
CA LEU A 136 1.03 -13.35 -2.84
C LEU A 136 1.80 -13.32 -4.15
N TRP A 137 2.81 -14.17 -4.27
CA TRP A 137 3.58 -14.30 -5.50
C TRP A 137 2.74 -14.78 -6.68
N LYS A 138 1.88 -15.76 -6.46
CA LYS A 138 0.92 -16.25 -7.46
C LYS A 138 -0.06 -15.17 -7.89
N GLU A 139 -0.59 -14.41 -6.94
CA GLU A 139 -1.55 -13.33 -7.17
C GLU A 139 -0.88 -12.02 -7.63
N GLN A 140 0.47 -11.99 -7.76
CA GLN A 140 1.26 -10.83 -8.20
C GLN A 140 1.14 -9.62 -7.29
N ILE A 141 1.03 -9.87 -6.01
CA ILE A 141 0.95 -8.85 -4.95
C ILE A 141 2.32 -8.74 -4.30
N ASN A 142 2.85 -7.51 -4.22
CA ASN A 142 4.16 -7.24 -3.65
C ASN A 142 4.08 -7.16 -2.12
N MET A 143 5.06 -7.77 -1.45
CA MET A 143 5.20 -7.72 0.01
C MET A 143 5.90 -6.45 0.43
N LEU A 144 5.22 -5.62 1.20
CA LEU A 144 5.71 -4.32 1.67
C LEU A 144 5.85 -4.31 3.19
N ALA A 145 7.06 -4.38 3.69
CA ALA A 145 7.36 -4.08 5.09
C ALA A 145 7.62 -2.58 5.28
N ALA A 146 8.27 -2.22 6.37
CA ALA A 146 8.66 -0.84 6.66
C ALA A 146 10.09 -0.82 7.19
N SER A 147 10.86 0.23 6.87
CA SER A 147 12.17 0.46 7.49
C SER A 147 12.02 1.10 8.87
N LYS A 148 10.90 1.75 9.11
CA LYS A 148 10.57 2.41 10.39
C LYS A 148 9.09 2.25 10.71
N ILE A 149 8.81 1.86 11.95
CA ILE A 149 7.46 1.73 12.48
C ILE A 149 7.30 2.80 13.57
N LEU A 150 6.28 3.65 13.45
CA LEU A 150 6.03 4.78 14.34
C LEU A 150 4.79 4.55 15.17
N SER A 151 4.97 4.28 16.45
CA SER A 151 3.95 4.44 17.50
C SER A 151 4.11 5.77 18.27
N ASP A 152 5.31 6.38 18.23
CA ASP A 152 5.65 7.66 18.85
C ASP A 152 6.50 8.50 17.86
N SER A 153 6.28 9.82 17.83
CA SER A 153 7.00 10.75 16.94
C SER A 153 8.35 11.23 17.50
N LYS A 154 8.74 10.79 18.70
CA LYS A 154 9.97 11.21 19.34
C LYS A 154 11.20 10.57 18.70
N ASP A 155 12.22 11.37 18.45
CA ASP A 155 13.56 10.96 17.97
C ASP A 155 13.62 10.24 16.62
N LEU A 156 12.73 10.58 15.70
CA LEU A 156 12.70 9.98 14.37
C LEU A 156 13.81 10.54 13.47
N LYS A 157 14.88 9.77 13.29
CA LYS A 157 15.88 10.06 12.23
C LYS A 157 15.42 9.42 10.93
N LEU A 158 14.92 10.23 10.00
CA LEU A 158 14.53 9.81 8.67
C LEU A 158 15.73 9.86 7.71
N SER A 159 15.77 8.93 6.77
CA SER A 159 16.79 8.85 5.74
C SER A 159 16.19 8.53 4.37
N LYS A 160 16.92 8.85 3.32
CA LYS A 160 16.54 8.55 1.95
C LYS A 160 16.21 7.06 1.79
N GLY A 161 15.11 6.79 1.12
CA GLY A 161 14.58 5.47 0.87
C GLY A 161 13.71 4.92 2.01
N ASP A 162 13.57 5.61 3.15
CA ASP A 162 12.78 5.08 4.25
C ASP A 162 11.30 4.94 3.84
N ILE A 163 10.75 3.78 4.20
CA ILE A 163 9.34 3.47 4.16
C ILE A 163 8.86 3.46 5.61
N ILE A 164 8.10 4.49 5.96
CA ILE A 164 7.60 4.69 7.32
C ILE A 164 6.21 4.10 7.43
N SER A 165 5.95 3.31 8.46
CA SER A 165 4.62 2.80 8.77
C SER A 165 4.10 3.37 10.07
N ILE A 166 2.86 3.85 10.04
CA ILE A 166 2.08 4.24 11.23
C ILE A 166 1.04 3.15 11.45
N PRO A 167 1.21 2.30 12.49
CA PRO A 167 0.26 1.25 12.82
C PRO A 167 -0.98 1.84 13.51
N TYR A 168 -1.84 2.51 12.75
CA TYR A 168 -3.04 3.19 13.25
C TYR A 168 -4.10 2.22 13.82
N HIS A 169 -3.90 0.93 13.62
CA HIS A 169 -4.72 -0.14 14.17
C HIS A 169 -4.40 -0.48 15.64
N GLN A 170 -3.30 0.02 16.20
CA GLN A 170 -2.90 -0.22 17.60
C GLN A 170 -3.61 0.75 18.55
N GLU A 171 -3.73 0.36 19.83
CA GLU A 171 -4.34 1.20 20.87
C GLU A 171 -3.50 2.46 21.09
N GLU A 172 -2.18 2.30 21.25
CA GLU A 172 -1.21 3.40 21.34
C GLU A 172 -0.81 3.86 19.95
N ARG A 173 -1.72 4.59 19.29
CA ARG A 173 -1.50 5.12 17.95
C ARG A 173 -1.15 6.59 17.98
N LEU A 174 -0.38 7.03 16.99
CA LEU A 174 -0.09 8.45 16.77
C LEU A 174 -1.41 9.23 16.60
N PRO A 175 -1.59 10.35 17.34
CA PRO A 175 -2.70 11.26 17.11
C PRO A 175 -2.66 11.85 15.69
N LEU A 176 -3.80 12.10 15.07
CA LEU A 176 -3.88 12.70 13.71
C LEU A 176 -3.06 13.98 13.60
N LYS A 177 -3.10 14.84 14.63
CA LYS A 177 -2.30 16.08 14.68
C LYS A 177 -0.78 15.83 14.58
N GLU A 178 -0.29 14.72 15.10
CA GLU A 178 1.13 14.36 14.98
C GLU A 178 1.43 13.78 13.59
N ILE A 179 0.47 13.08 12.99
CA ILE A 179 0.57 12.64 11.57
C ILE A 179 0.65 13.86 10.65
N ASP A 180 -0.19 14.88 10.87
CA ASP A 180 -0.14 16.13 10.10
C ASP A 180 1.22 16.80 10.23
N ARG A 181 1.75 16.92 11.46
CA ARG A 181 3.07 17.50 11.69
C ARG A 181 4.17 16.73 10.98
N LEU A 182 4.07 15.40 10.98
CA LEU A 182 5.02 14.54 10.28
C LEU A 182 4.97 14.78 8.77
N ILE A 183 3.77 14.89 8.18
CA ILE A 183 3.58 15.17 6.76
C ILE A 183 4.09 16.59 6.41
N GLN A 184 3.77 17.59 7.21
CA GLN A 184 4.17 18.98 6.97
C GLN A 184 5.68 19.21 7.10
N ASN A 185 6.34 18.51 8.00
CA ASN A 185 7.77 18.69 8.26
C ASN A 185 8.68 17.84 7.38
N ASN A 186 8.12 16.95 6.56
CA ASN A 186 8.89 16.05 5.72
C ASN A 186 8.33 16.01 4.29
N SER A 187 9.22 15.79 3.33
CA SER A 187 8.85 15.64 1.92
C SER A 187 8.61 14.16 1.62
N PHE A 188 7.40 13.68 1.89
CA PHE A 188 7.00 12.35 1.49
C PHE A 188 6.57 12.32 0.02
N GLN A 189 6.79 11.19 -0.61
CA GLN A 189 6.42 10.92 -2.00
C GLN A 189 5.69 9.58 -2.09
N PRO A 190 5.00 9.29 -3.20
CA PRO A 190 4.39 7.98 -3.44
C PRO A 190 5.37 6.83 -3.25
N ILE A 191 4.87 5.69 -2.81
CA ILE A 191 5.71 4.51 -2.52
C ILE A 191 6.48 4.07 -3.77
N GLU A 192 5.85 4.14 -4.94
CA GLU A 192 6.45 3.79 -6.22
C GLU A 192 7.65 4.71 -6.53
N GLU A 193 7.55 6.00 -6.25
CA GLU A 193 8.66 6.94 -6.44
C GLU A 193 9.81 6.64 -5.46
N THR A 194 9.50 6.24 -4.22
CA THR A 194 10.53 5.87 -3.23
C THR A 194 11.27 4.62 -3.64
N ILE A 195 10.62 3.68 -4.28
CA ILE A 195 11.22 2.42 -4.73
C ILE A 195 11.96 2.61 -6.06
N PHE A 196 11.32 3.23 -7.06
CA PHE A 196 11.80 3.28 -8.46
C PHE A 196 12.48 4.58 -8.86
N GLY A 197 12.25 5.69 -8.15
CA GLY A 197 12.80 7.00 -8.46
C GLY A 197 12.13 7.71 -9.63
N TYR A 198 10.94 7.33 -10.03
CA TYR A 198 10.23 7.98 -11.13
C TYR A 198 9.46 9.21 -10.64
N SER A 199 9.99 10.37 -10.90
CA SER A 199 9.27 11.63 -10.80
C SER A 199 8.89 12.09 -12.20
N VAL A 200 7.63 11.93 -12.58
CA VAL A 200 7.13 12.47 -13.85
C VAL A 200 6.72 13.92 -13.64
N LYS A 201 7.55 14.85 -14.12
CA LYS A 201 7.18 16.27 -14.17
C LYS A 201 6.24 16.49 -15.35
N THR A 202 4.95 16.62 -15.11
CA THR A 202 3.99 17.03 -16.14
C THR A 202 3.91 18.54 -16.24
N LYS A 203 4.08 19.09 -17.44
CA LYS A 203 3.75 20.50 -17.76
C LYS A 203 2.36 20.51 -18.40
N LYS A 204 1.41 21.27 -17.83
CA LYS A 204 0.16 21.53 -18.55
C LYS A 204 0.50 22.22 -19.85
N THR A 205 0.08 21.64 -20.97
CA THR A 205 0.04 22.37 -22.25
C THR A 205 -1.07 23.42 -22.17
N PRO A 206 -0.85 24.63 -22.68
CA PRO A 206 -1.87 25.67 -22.71
C PRO A 206 -3.10 25.25 -23.49
#